data_b957b3af95b2cd690fa5408fb916ef7b
#
_entry.id   b957b3af95b2cd690fa5408fb916ef7b
#
_cell.length_a   1.000
_cell.length_b   1.000
_cell.length_c   1.000
_cell.angle_alpha   90.00
_cell.angle_beta   90.00
_cell.angle_gamma   90.00
#
_symmetry.space_group_name_H-M   'P 1'
#
loop_
_entity.id
_entity.type
_entity.pdbx_description
1 polymer ?
#
loop_
_entity_poly.entity_id
_entity_poly.type
_entity_poly.pdbx_seq_one_letter_code
_entity_poly.pdbx_strand_id
1 'polypeptide(L)'
;MFIKGVGMTIFGIQEGATSHMVYESSLEALNDADMSMNDVDVIVLSNNDILSNGERQRHSASMVSSLFQKKLPIVTVTSGCSGGGTALWTAIKLQKSGNYNNVLVVGFEKMVSNISKRITDEMLMGTERIYEQTEGMNFPAENALVAQQYMLKYGATPDDLALVAYKNHQNAFLNPKARFYKKKVSLEEIKKSPVVASPLRLFDCSLSVNGAAAAILTRDKADVEISGSSLFVDRLSAFESNDMTTWDATKMAAEEAYEQAGISPSDIDIAEIHDAFTSVELISYEDLGFCK
;
A
#
# COMPACT_ATOMS: atom_id res chain seq x y z
N MET A 1 -14.67 -1.34 -16.70
CA MET A 1 -14.06 -0.06 -16.23
C MET A 1 -12.59 -0.13 -16.53
N PHE A 2 -11.97 1.03 -16.74
CA PHE A 2 -10.60 1.04 -17.26
C PHE A 2 -9.72 2.01 -16.47
N ILE A 3 -8.43 1.69 -16.40
CA ILE A 3 -7.39 2.63 -15.99
C ILE A 3 -6.88 3.30 -17.26
N LYS A 4 -6.97 4.62 -17.32
CA LYS A 4 -6.62 5.41 -18.50
C LYS A 4 -5.25 6.05 -18.40
N GLY A 5 -4.81 6.37 -17.18
CA GLY A 5 -3.49 6.92 -16.94
C GLY A 5 -3.06 6.73 -15.49
N VAL A 6 -1.76 6.71 -15.28
CA VAL A 6 -1.13 6.53 -13.98
C VAL A 6 0.01 7.52 -13.76
N GLY A 7 0.27 7.85 -12.51
CA GLY A 7 1.38 8.72 -12.13
C GLY A 7 1.88 8.40 -10.73
N MET A 8 3.17 8.61 -10.51
CA MET A 8 3.81 8.30 -9.23
C MET A 8 5.04 9.17 -9.01
N THR A 9 5.20 9.71 -7.81
CA THR A 9 6.43 10.41 -7.43
C THR A 9 7.60 9.43 -7.27
N ILE A 10 8.82 9.95 -7.17
CA ILE A 10 9.95 9.13 -6.69
C ILE A 10 9.75 8.90 -5.19
N PHE A 11 9.78 7.65 -4.75
CA PHE A 11 9.65 7.29 -3.34
C PHE A 11 10.98 7.46 -2.59
N GLY A 12 10.93 8.16 -1.46
CA GLY A 12 12.12 8.44 -0.66
C GLY A 12 11.92 9.51 0.41
N ILE A 13 13.00 10.17 0.78
CA ILE A 13 12.93 11.33 1.67
C ILE A 13 12.61 12.55 0.80
N GLN A 14 11.41 13.10 0.97
CA GLN A 14 10.92 14.28 0.25
C GLN A 14 10.81 15.44 1.24
N GLU A 15 11.54 16.54 0.99
CA GLU A 15 11.49 17.75 1.83
C GLU A 15 10.28 18.64 1.51
N GLY A 16 9.73 18.51 0.31
CA GLY A 16 8.58 19.28 -0.16
C GLY A 16 7.29 19.03 0.64
N ALA A 17 6.33 19.93 0.49
CA ALA A 17 5.00 19.77 1.06
C ALA A 17 4.25 18.57 0.44
N THR A 18 3.36 17.95 1.20
CA THR A 18 2.50 16.85 0.72
C THR A 18 1.72 17.24 -0.54
N SER A 19 1.29 18.52 -0.63
CA SER A 19 0.60 19.06 -1.80
C SER A 19 1.41 18.95 -3.10
N HIS A 20 2.75 19.05 -3.04
CA HIS A 20 3.61 18.90 -4.22
C HIS A 20 3.58 17.46 -4.73
N MET A 21 3.65 16.46 -3.83
CA MET A 21 3.59 15.04 -4.19
C MET A 21 2.24 14.69 -4.83
N VAL A 22 1.14 15.20 -4.24
CA VAL A 22 -0.21 15.02 -4.80
C VAL A 22 -0.31 15.64 -6.19
N TYR A 23 0.21 16.86 -6.36
CA TYR A 23 0.19 17.54 -7.66
C TYR A 23 1.01 16.79 -8.71
N GLU A 24 2.26 16.43 -8.40
CA GLU A 24 3.18 15.73 -9.30
C GLU A 24 2.57 14.42 -9.79
N SER A 25 2.12 13.55 -8.88
CA SER A 25 1.53 12.27 -9.25
C SER A 25 0.24 12.41 -10.04
N SER A 26 -0.62 13.37 -9.67
CA SER A 26 -1.86 13.64 -10.38
C SER A 26 -1.62 14.20 -11.78
N LEU A 27 -0.66 15.10 -11.92
CA LEU A 27 -0.31 15.68 -13.23
C LEU A 27 0.28 14.62 -14.15
N GLU A 28 1.15 13.73 -13.64
CA GLU A 28 1.68 12.62 -14.43
C GLU A 28 0.53 11.70 -14.89
N ALA A 29 -0.41 11.34 -14.01
CA ALA A 29 -1.56 10.50 -14.36
C ALA A 29 -2.50 11.16 -15.39
N LEU A 30 -2.73 12.47 -15.28
CA LEU A 30 -3.51 13.23 -16.26
C LEU A 30 -2.83 13.29 -17.62
N ASN A 31 -1.51 13.53 -17.64
CA ASN A 31 -0.73 13.54 -18.87
C ASN A 31 -0.70 12.17 -19.55
N ASP A 32 -0.53 11.09 -18.79
CA ASP A 32 -0.57 9.70 -19.28
C ASP A 32 -1.95 9.35 -19.86
N ALA A 33 -3.02 9.91 -19.29
CA ALA A 33 -4.38 9.77 -19.76
C ALA A 33 -4.74 10.64 -20.98
N ASP A 34 -3.88 11.57 -21.41
CA ASP A 34 -4.17 12.66 -22.34
C ASP A 34 -5.42 13.46 -21.91
N MET A 35 -5.46 13.82 -20.62
CA MET A 35 -6.55 14.52 -19.95
C MET A 35 -6.07 15.74 -19.19
N SER A 36 -7.02 16.62 -18.90
CA SER A 36 -6.83 17.75 -18.00
C SER A 36 -7.68 17.58 -16.73
N MET A 37 -7.43 18.41 -15.73
CA MET A 37 -8.25 18.42 -14.52
C MET A 37 -9.73 18.78 -14.82
N ASN A 38 -10.02 19.42 -15.95
CA ASN A 38 -11.39 19.73 -16.36
C ASN A 38 -12.22 18.47 -16.70
N ASP A 39 -11.56 17.41 -17.09
CA ASP A 39 -12.17 16.14 -17.50
C ASP A 39 -12.49 15.23 -16.30
N VAL A 40 -12.00 15.59 -15.09
CA VAL A 40 -12.20 14.82 -13.86
C VAL A 40 -13.52 15.22 -13.18
N ASP A 41 -14.36 14.25 -12.86
CA ASP A 41 -15.67 14.46 -12.24
C ASP A 41 -15.62 14.43 -10.70
N VAL A 42 -14.75 13.57 -10.13
CA VAL A 42 -14.60 13.37 -8.69
C VAL A 42 -13.18 12.92 -8.38
N ILE A 43 -12.69 13.27 -7.19
CA ILE A 43 -11.41 12.79 -6.66
C ILE A 43 -11.66 11.89 -5.47
N VAL A 44 -10.94 10.76 -5.41
CA VAL A 44 -10.87 9.90 -4.21
C VAL A 44 -9.44 9.97 -3.67
N LEU A 45 -9.31 10.42 -2.43
CA LEU A 45 -8.02 10.57 -1.75
C LEU A 45 -7.86 9.49 -0.69
N SER A 46 -6.65 8.97 -0.57
CA SER A 46 -6.25 8.18 0.60
C SER A 46 -4.98 8.74 1.22
N ASN A 47 -5.06 8.96 2.51
CA ASN A 47 -3.95 9.32 3.37
C ASN A 47 -4.25 8.88 4.79
N ASN A 48 -3.27 8.36 5.49
CA ASN A 48 -3.41 7.90 6.87
C ASN A 48 -2.77 8.85 7.88
N ASP A 49 -1.57 9.34 7.59
CA ASP A 49 -0.70 10.00 8.58
C ASP A 49 -0.60 11.52 8.47
N ILE A 50 -1.38 12.16 7.60
CA ILE A 50 -1.30 13.63 7.40
C ILE A 50 -1.57 14.45 8.68
N LEU A 51 -2.28 13.87 9.64
CA LEU A 51 -2.56 14.51 10.93
C LEU A 51 -1.40 14.40 11.91
N SER A 52 -0.68 13.29 11.89
CA SER A 52 0.36 12.95 12.87
C SER A 52 1.74 13.35 12.39
N ASN A 53 1.99 13.36 11.09
CA ASN A 53 3.28 13.78 10.55
C ASN A 53 3.53 15.30 10.63
N GLY A 54 4.67 15.72 10.15
CA GLY A 54 5.14 17.11 10.29
C GLY A 54 4.21 18.21 9.80
N GLU A 55 3.28 17.92 8.89
CA GLU A 55 2.37 18.94 8.31
C GLU A 55 1.12 19.19 9.13
N ARG A 56 0.67 18.21 9.92
CA ARG A 56 -0.50 18.33 10.80
C ARG A 56 -1.75 18.89 10.09
N GLN A 57 -1.95 18.51 8.81
CA GLN A 57 -3.04 18.98 7.98
C GLN A 57 -4.29 18.11 8.14
N ARG A 58 -5.39 18.71 8.63
CA ARG A 58 -6.66 18.00 8.83
C ARG A 58 -7.55 17.94 7.59
N HIS A 59 -7.49 18.97 6.76
CA HIS A 59 -8.42 19.16 5.63
C HIS A 59 -7.75 18.84 4.30
N SER A 60 -7.36 17.57 4.07
CA SER A 60 -6.70 17.12 2.85
C SER A 60 -7.54 17.36 1.58
N ALA A 61 -8.86 17.12 1.65
CA ALA A 61 -9.76 17.40 0.53
C ALA A 61 -9.77 18.89 0.13
N SER A 62 -9.83 19.81 1.12
CA SER A 62 -9.79 21.25 0.84
C SER A 62 -8.43 21.69 0.31
N MET A 63 -7.34 21.08 0.80
CA MET A 63 -5.98 21.32 0.29
C MET A 63 -5.90 20.96 -1.20
N VAL A 64 -6.39 19.78 -1.58
CA VAL A 64 -6.39 19.30 -2.98
C VAL A 64 -7.30 20.15 -3.86
N SER A 65 -8.48 20.55 -3.39
CA SER A 65 -9.36 21.50 -4.10
C SER A 65 -8.66 22.83 -4.39
N SER A 66 -7.93 23.37 -3.42
CA SER A 66 -7.14 24.61 -3.59
C SER A 66 -5.99 24.42 -4.57
N LEU A 67 -5.33 23.26 -4.54
CA LEU A 67 -4.21 22.93 -5.40
C LEU A 67 -4.58 22.94 -6.89
N PHE A 68 -5.72 22.35 -7.23
CA PHE A 68 -6.21 22.27 -8.61
C PHE A 68 -7.12 23.45 -9.02
N GLN A 69 -7.45 24.34 -8.12
CA GLN A 69 -8.37 25.48 -8.34
C GLN A 69 -9.70 25.05 -8.98
N LYS A 70 -10.11 23.81 -8.75
CA LYS A 70 -11.35 23.25 -9.27
C LYS A 70 -12.26 22.81 -8.12
N LYS A 71 -13.51 23.22 -8.18
CA LYS A 71 -14.56 22.81 -7.23
C LYS A 71 -15.26 21.58 -7.76
N LEU A 72 -14.97 20.42 -7.19
CA LEU A 72 -15.57 19.13 -7.51
C LEU A 72 -15.71 18.31 -6.22
N PRO A 73 -16.51 17.25 -6.25
CA PRO A 73 -16.58 16.31 -5.12
C PRO A 73 -15.22 15.68 -4.84
N ILE A 74 -14.80 15.69 -3.58
CA ILE A 74 -13.58 15.02 -3.12
C ILE A 74 -13.94 14.15 -1.93
N VAL A 75 -13.72 12.85 -2.06
CA VAL A 75 -13.97 11.85 -1.01
C VAL A 75 -12.63 11.43 -0.44
N THR A 76 -12.48 11.49 0.87
CA THR A 76 -11.29 10.98 1.57
C THR A 76 -11.64 9.66 2.24
N VAL A 77 -10.83 8.64 2.00
CA VAL A 77 -10.91 7.33 2.62
C VAL A 77 -9.62 7.01 3.33
N THR A 78 -9.71 6.37 4.49
CA THR A 78 -8.57 5.94 5.29
C THR A 78 -8.77 4.49 5.68
N SER A 79 -7.73 3.67 5.51
CA SER A 79 -7.78 2.24 5.85
C SER A 79 -6.37 1.70 6.11
N GLY A 80 -5.59 2.43 6.91
CA GLY A 80 -4.20 2.05 7.19
C GLY A 80 -3.41 1.77 5.90
N CYS A 81 -2.62 0.70 5.90
CA CYS A 81 -1.82 0.28 4.76
C CYS A 81 -2.64 -0.10 3.51
N SER A 82 -3.92 -0.46 3.66
CA SER A 82 -4.82 -0.77 2.53
C SER A 82 -5.50 0.46 1.93
N GLY A 83 -5.15 1.67 2.40
CA GLY A 83 -5.81 2.92 1.99
C GLY A 83 -5.85 3.15 0.48
N GLY A 84 -4.75 2.89 -0.22
CA GLY A 84 -4.70 3.00 -1.69
C GLY A 84 -5.69 2.05 -2.39
N GLY A 85 -5.74 0.79 -1.97
CA GLY A 85 -6.70 -0.20 -2.47
C GLY A 85 -8.15 0.20 -2.16
N THR A 86 -8.41 0.69 -0.95
CA THR A 86 -9.73 1.20 -0.53
C THR A 86 -10.15 2.41 -1.38
N ALA A 87 -9.22 3.32 -1.71
CA ALA A 87 -9.50 4.45 -2.59
C ALA A 87 -9.87 3.99 -4.01
N LEU A 88 -9.12 3.03 -4.55
CA LEU A 88 -9.42 2.46 -5.87
C LEU A 88 -10.77 1.75 -5.86
N TRP A 89 -11.06 0.92 -4.86
CA TRP A 89 -12.36 0.25 -4.71
C TRP A 89 -13.50 1.26 -4.59
N THR A 90 -13.32 2.33 -3.82
CA THR A 90 -14.32 3.40 -3.67
C THR A 90 -14.57 4.10 -5.01
N ALA A 91 -13.53 4.41 -5.77
CA ALA A 91 -13.65 5.01 -7.10
C ALA A 91 -14.45 4.11 -8.07
N ILE A 92 -14.19 2.81 -8.04
CA ILE A 92 -14.95 1.81 -8.82
C ILE A 92 -16.43 1.83 -8.44
N LYS A 93 -16.77 1.91 -7.13
CA LYS A 93 -18.17 1.99 -6.68
C LYS A 93 -18.83 3.31 -7.09
N LEU A 94 -18.09 4.43 -7.04
CA LEU A 94 -18.58 5.73 -7.53
C LEU A 94 -18.86 5.69 -9.03
N GLN A 95 -18.01 5.09 -9.86
CA GLN A 95 -18.27 4.91 -11.29
C GLN A 95 -19.47 3.99 -11.57
N LYS A 96 -19.60 2.89 -10.80
CA LYS A 96 -20.74 1.97 -10.90
C LYS A 96 -22.06 2.65 -10.55
N SER A 97 -22.06 3.74 -9.77
CA SER A 97 -23.28 4.53 -9.50
C SER A 97 -23.86 5.22 -10.75
N GLY A 98 -23.06 5.36 -11.80
CA GLY A 98 -23.44 6.04 -13.04
C GLY A 98 -23.30 7.56 -13.03
N ASN A 99 -22.99 8.18 -11.88
CA ASN A 99 -22.92 9.63 -11.75
C ASN A 99 -21.58 10.23 -12.19
N TYR A 100 -20.51 9.44 -12.25
CA TYR A 100 -19.15 9.87 -12.56
C TYR A 100 -18.55 9.02 -13.67
N ASN A 101 -17.93 9.66 -14.66
CA ASN A 101 -17.23 8.99 -15.75
C ASN A 101 -15.73 8.86 -15.48
N ASN A 102 -15.11 9.96 -15.09
CA ASN A 102 -13.68 10.02 -14.85
C ASN A 102 -13.40 10.32 -13.37
N VAL A 103 -12.67 9.42 -12.72
CA VAL A 103 -12.31 9.51 -11.30
C VAL A 103 -10.80 9.58 -11.18
N LEU A 104 -10.31 10.63 -10.55
CA LEU A 104 -8.91 10.70 -10.11
C LEU A 104 -8.78 10.06 -8.73
N VAL A 105 -7.97 9.03 -8.63
CA VAL A 105 -7.62 8.38 -7.36
C VAL A 105 -6.20 8.79 -6.98
N VAL A 106 -5.98 9.24 -5.75
CA VAL A 106 -4.65 9.62 -5.26
C VAL A 106 -4.42 9.03 -3.87
N GLY A 107 -3.38 8.24 -3.74
CA GLY A 107 -2.83 7.82 -2.45
C GLY A 107 -1.51 8.55 -2.18
N PHE A 108 -1.31 9.04 -0.97
CA PHE A 108 -0.09 9.75 -0.61
C PHE A 108 0.22 9.63 0.88
N GLU A 109 1.53 9.51 1.19
CA GLU A 109 2.00 9.51 2.58
C GLU A 109 3.30 10.30 2.72
N LYS A 110 3.46 10.94 3.87
CA LYS A 110 4.67 11.63 4.28
C LYS A 110 5.12 11.14 5.64
N MET A 111 5.60 9.91 5.69
CA MET A 111 5.95 9.21 6.92
C MET A 111 7.33 9.60 7.48
N VAL A 112 8.24 10.06 6.62
CA VAL A 112 9.58 10.43 7.06
C VAL A 112 9.57 11.85 7.60
N SER A 113 9.76 11.98 8.91
CA SER A 113 9.99 13.25 9.59
C SER A 113 11.39 13.27 10.20
N ASN A 114 11.92 14.48 10.46
CA ASN A 114 13.20 14.65 11.14
C ASN A 114 13.17 14.25 12.63
N ILE A 115 12.05 13.73 13.13
CA ILE A 115 11.84 13.37 14.52
C ILE A 115 11.55 11.87 14.61
N SER A 116 12.60 11.06 14.76
CA SER A 116 12.51 9.60 14.81
C SER A 116 11.58 9.06 15.92
N LYS A 117 11.42 9.75 17.04
CA LYS A 117 10.49 9.35 18.11
C LYS A 117 9.03 9.35 17.67
N ARG A 118 8.64 10.22 16.74
CA ARG A 118 7.27 10.26 16.20
C ARG A 118 6.96 9.04 15.33
N ILE A 119 7.91 8.59 14.54
CA ILE A 119 7.72 7.41 13.66
C ILE A 119 7.38 6.17 14.51
N THR A 120 8.07 5.97 15.64
CA THR A 120 7.79 4.84 16.54
C THR A 120 6.42 4.96 17.18
N ASP A 121 6.04 6.15 17.63
CA ASP A 121 4.73 6.41 18.23
C ASP A 121 3.58 6.24 17.22
N GLU A 122 3.76 6.72 15.99
CA GLU A 122 2.82 6.53 14.88
C GLU A 122 2.66 5.05 14.51
N MET A 123 3.76 4.27 14.54
CA MET A 123 3.71 2.82 14.31
C MET A 123 2.93 2.08 15.40
N LEU A 124 2.95 2.56 16.64
CA LEU A 124 2.14 2.00 17.73
C LEU A 124 0.64 2.25 17.52
N MET A 125 0.25 3.39 16.93
CA MET A 125 -1.16 3.70 16.68
C MET A 125 -1.83 2.75 15.67
N GLY A 126 -1.08 1.96 14.94
CA GLY A 126 -1.61 0.95 14.03
C GLY A 126 -2.02 -0.36 14.71
N THR A 127 -1.65 -0.57 15.97
CA THR A 127 -1.98 -1.77 16.74
C THR A 127 -3.13 -1.50 17.74
N GLU A 128 -3.70 -2.53 18.33
CA GLU A 128 -4.81 -2.41 19.25
C GLU A 128 -4.38 -1.67 20.54
N ARG A 129 -5.19 -0.71 20.97
CA ARG A 129 -4.80 0.28 21.98
C ARG A 129 -4.66 -0.29 23.40
N ILE A 130 -5.56 -1.18 23.81
CA ILE A 130 -5.73 -1.56 25.21
C ILE A 130 -4.67 -2.58 25.62
N TYR A 131 -4.38 -3.55 24.76
CA TYR A 131 -3.49 -4.66 25.05
C TYR A 131 -2.15 -4.50 24.31
N GLU A 132 -2.16 -4.26 23.01
CA GLU A 132 -0.93 -4.28 22.20
C GLU A 132 -0.10 -3.01 22.39
N GLN A 133 -0.71 -1.82 22.33
CA GLN A 133 0.04 -0.57 22.53
C GLN A 133 0.60 -0.45 23.94
N THR A 134 -0.11 -0.93 24.99
CA THR A 134 0.36 -0.88 26.38
C THR A 134 1.57 -1.77 26.60
N GLU A 135 1.70 -2.87 25.84
CA GLU A 135 2.86 -3.77 25.87
C GLU A 135 4.00 -3.30 24.92
N GLY A 136 3.81 -2.19 24.22
CA GLY A 136 4.78 -1.68 23.25
C GLY A 136 4.86 -2.51 21.97
N MET A 137 3.82 -3.24 21.63
CA MET A 137 3.70 -4.05 20.41
C MET A 137 3.62 -3.13 19.19
N ASN A 138 4.74 -2.92 18.54
CA ASN A 138 4.79 -2.19 17.26
C ASN A 138 4.79 -3.16 16.07
N PHE A 139 4.62 -2.66 14.87
CA PHE A 139 4.55 -3.48 13.66
C PHE A 139 5.70 -4.49 13.50
N PRO A 140 7.00 -4.14 13.72
CA PRO A 140 8.06 -5.14 13.69
C PRO A 140 7.89 -6.28 14.70
N ALA A 141 7.44 -5.97 15.93
CA ALA A 141 7.24 -6.98 16.97
C ALA A 141 6.07 -7.92 16.63
N GLU A 142 4.94 -7.37 16.18
CA GLU A 142 3.77 -8.13 15.73
C GLU A 142 4.13 -9.06 14.57
N ASN A 143 4.76 -8.50 13.52
CA ASN A 143 5.13 -9.29 12.35
C ASN A 143 6.25 -10.30 12.63
N ALA A 144 7.07 -10.08 13.65
CA ALA A 144 8.02 -11.08 14.12
C ALA A 144 7.32 -12.29 14.76
N LEU A 145 6.24 -12.08 15.52
CA LEU A 145 5.41 -13.18 16.04
C LEU A 145 4.74 -13.95 14.90
N VAL A 146 4.17 -13.25 13.93
CA VAL A 146 3.60 -13.85 12.71
C VAL A 146 4.66 -14.70 12.00
N ALA A 147 5.86 -14.16 11.77
CA ALA A 147 6.95 -14.88 11.12
C ALA A 147 7.35 -16.15 11.91
N GLN A 148 7.44 -16.06 13.24
CA GLN A 148 7.75 -17.22 14.10
C GLN A 148 6.68 -18.31 13.98
N GLN A 149 5.39 -17.94 14.01
CA GLN A 149 4.29 -18.90 13.86
C GLN A 149 4.32 -19.56 12.48
N TYR A 150 4.57 -18.78 11.43
CA TYR A 150 4.71 -19.29 10.07
C TYR A 150 5.87 -20.31 9.95
N MET A 151 7.04 -19.95 10.51
CA MET A 151 8.20 -20.86 10.55
C MET A 151 7.91 -22.16 11.32
N LEU A 152 7.25 -22.06 12.47
CA LEU A 152 6.89 -23.23 13.27
C LEU A 152 5.90 -24.16 12.55
N LYS A 153 4.94 -23.58 11.85
CA LYS A 153 3.87 -24.33 11.18
C LYS A 153 4.33 -24.97 9.88
N TYR A 154 5.11 -24.26 9.08
CA TYR A 154 5.47 -24.66 7.72
C TYR A 154 6.94 -25.02 7.54
N GLY A 155 7.76 -24.89 8.57
CA GLY A 155 9.19 -25.18 8.50
C GLY A 155 10.01 -24.15 7.72
N ALA A 156 9.45 -22.97 7.47
CA ALA A 156 10.18 -21.87 6.85
C ALA A 156 11.34 -21.41 7.74
N THR A 157 12.32 -20.76 7.15
CA THR A 157 13.55 -20.35 7.79
C THR A 157 13.82 -18.84 7.58
N PRO A 158 14.73 -18.22 8.35
CA PRO A 158 15.17 -16.87 8.06
C PRO A 158 15.77 -16.69 6.66
N ASP A 159 16.23 -17.77 6.04
CA ASP A 159 16.74 -17.74 4.66
C ASP A 159 15.63 -17.55 3.63
N ASP A 160 14.44 -18.08 3.88
CA ASP A 160 13.27 -17.87 3.02
C ASP A 160 12.81 -16.42 3.06
N LEU A 161 12.79 -15.79 4.25
CA LEU A 161 12.54 -14.35 4.40
C LEU A 161 13.59 -13.54 3.64
N ALA A 162 14.86 -13.88 3.76
CA ALA A 162 15.93 -13.19 3.08
C ALA A 162 15.83 -13.28 1.54
N LEU A 163 15.28 -14.37 0.99
CA LEU A 163 15.04 -14.51 -0.46
C LEU A 163 13.94 -13.56 -0.95
N VAL A 164 12.88 -13.36 -0.17
CA VAL A 164 11.83 -12.37 -0.47
C VAL A 164 12.46 -10.96 -0.53
N ALA A 165 13.19 -10.57 0.53
CA ALA A 165 13.89 -9.29 0.55
C ALA A 165 14.84 -9.13 -0.64
N TYR A 166 15.61 -10.16 -0.96
CA TYR A 166 16.53 -10.14 -2.10
C TYR A 166 15.79 -9.91 -3.43
N LYS A 167 14.73 -10.67 -3.70
CA LYS A 167 13.89 -10.50 -4.90
C LYS A 167 13.39 -9.06 -5.03
N ASN A 168 12.83 -8.50 -3.94
CA ASN A 168 12.26 -7.15 -3.95
C ASN A 168 13.33 -6.07 -4.18
N HIS A 169 14.52 -6.24 -3.61
CA HIS A 169 15.65 -5.35 -3.89
C HIS A 169 16.16 -5.45 -5.33
N GLN A 170 16.15 -6.65 -5.95
CA GLN A 170 16.50 -6.79 -7.37
C GLN A 170 15.47 -6.07 -8.26
N ASN A 171 14.17 -6.19 -7.97
CA ASN A 171 13.13 -5.47 -8.69
C ASN A 171 13.25 -3.95 -8.51
N ALA A 172 13.45 -3.50 -7.27
CA ALA A 172 13.64 -2.08 -6.95
C ALA A 172 14.88 -1.47 -7.62
N PHE A 173 15.93 -2.25 -7.83
CA PHE A 173 17.13 -1.80 -8.58
C PHE A 173 16.79 -1.31 -9.99
N LEU A 174 15.80 -1.90 -10.63
CA LEU A 174 15.37 -1.59 -11.99
C LEU A 174 14.35 -0.45 -12.06
N ASN A 175 13.64 -0.15 -10.98
CA ASN A 175 12.55 0.82 -10.95
C ASN A 175 13.06 2.23 -10.60
N PRO A 176 13.03 3.21 -11.54
CA PRO A 176 13.53 4.57 -11.29
C PRO A 176 12.74 5.34 -10.22
N LYS A 177 11.52 4.92 -9.90
CA LYS A 177 10.68 5.53 -8.86
C LYS A 177 10.93 4.92 -7.47
N ALA A 178 11.61 3.76 -7.39
CA ALA A 178 11.87 3.08 -6.13
C ALA A 178 13.01 3.70 -5.32
N ARG A 179 12.91 3.66 -3.99
CA ARG A 179 13.95 4.13 -3.06
C ARG A 179 15.31 3.45 -3.27
N PHE A 180 15.31 2.21 -3.73
CA PHE A 180 16.50 1.40 -3.99
C PHE A 180 16.91 1.36 -5.46
N TYR A 181 16.42 2.28 -6.29
CA TYR A 181 16.86 2.38 -7.69
C TYR A 181 18.39 2.46 -7.81
N LYS A 182 18.95 1.59 -8.64
CA LYS A 182 20.42 1.45 -8.86
C LYS A 182 21.24 1.17 -7.61
N LYS A 183 20.62 0.71 -6.52
CA LYS A 183 21.31 0.28 -5.30
C LYS A 183 21.30 -1.24 -5.24
N LYS A 184 22.46 -1.86 -5.45
CA LYS A 184 22.62 -3.31 -5.32
C LYS A 184 22.64 -3.68 -3.84
N VAL A 185 21.86 -4.71 -3.51
CA VAL A 185 21.89 -5.36 -2.20
C VAL A 185 22.08 -6.86 -2.46
N SER A 186 23.10 -7.44 -1.86
CA SER A 186 23.37 -8.86 -1.97
C SER A 186 22.61 -9.68 -0.94
N LEU A 187 22.38 -10.96 -1.22
CA LEU A 187 21.77 -11.88 -0.26
C LEU A 187 22.56 -11.98 1.05
N GLU A 188 23.89 -11.93 0.96
CA GLU A 188 24.77 -11.96 2.12
C GLU A 188 24.63 -10.72 3.02
N GLU A 189 24.48 -9.53 2.43
CA GLU A 189 24.22 -8.31 3.19
C GLU A 189 22.87 -8.37 3.89
N ILE A 190 21.84 -8.91 3.24
CA ILE A 190 20.52 -9.13 3.84
C ILE A 190 20.64 -10.06 5.05
N LYS A 191 21.24 -11.23 4.88
CA LYS A 191 21.41 -12.25 5.92
C LYS A 191 22.24 -11.77 7.13
N LYS A 192 23.17 -10.84 6.91
CA LYS A 192 24.04 -10.27 7.96
C LYS A 192 23.51 -8.99 8.56
N SER A 193 22.39 -8.46 8.08
CA SER A 193 21.82 -7.22 8.58
C SER A 193 21.35 -7.36 10.04
N PRO A 194 21.32 -6.26 10.81
CA PRO A 194 20.92 -6.29 12.21
C PRO A 194 19.51 -6.87 12.39
N VAL A 195 19.31 -7.63 13.46
CA VAL A 195 17.99 -8.10 13.89
C VAL A 195 17.22 -6.91 14.46
N VAL A 196 15.99 -6.69 13.97
CA VAL A 196 15.06 -5.66 14.44
C VAL A 196 14.14 -6.24 15.53
N ALA A 197 13.46 -7.34 15.19
CA ALA A 197 12.66 -8.14 16.11
C ALA A 197 12.75 -9.60 15.62
N SER A 198 13.34 -10.50 16.44
CA SER A 198 13.63 -11.87 15.99
C SER A 198 12.37 -12.61 15.54
N PRO A 199 12.35 -13.24 14.33
CA PRO A 199 13.47 -13.51 13.42
C PRO A 199 13.77 -12.39 12.42
N LEU A 200 12.97 -11.32 12.35
CA LEU A 200 13.09 -10.27 11.33
C LEU A 200 14.36 -9.44 11.49
N ARG A 201 15.03 -9.24 10.36
CA ARG A 201 16.21 -8.40 10.21
C ARG A 201 15.84 -7.07 9.53
N LEU A 202 16.79 -6.16 9.45
CA LEU A 202 16.58 -4.84 8.87
C LEU A 202 16.00 -4.88 7.45
N PHE A 203 16.48 -5.78 6.60
CA PHE A 203 15.99 -5.91 5.22
C PHE A 203 14.69 -6.72 5.11
N ASP A 204 14.22 -7.35 6.19
CA ASP A 204 12.90 -7.96 6.25
C ASP A 204 11.79 -6.95 6.52
N CYS A 205 12.16 -5.73 6.89
CA CYS A 205 11.25 -4.63 7.18
C CYS A 205 11.28 -3.60 6.04
N SER A 206 10.12 -3.16 5.58
CA SER A 206 10.02 -2.08 4.60
C SER A 206 10.53 -0.75 5.18
N LEU A 207 10.95 0.15 4.30
CA LEU A 207 11.39 1.49 4.71
C LEU A 207 10.20 2.45 4.76
N SER A 208 10.16 3.27 5.80
CA SER A 208 9.32 4.47 5.78
C SER A 208 9.84 5.45 4.75
N VAL A 209 8.97 5.87 3.84
CA VAL A 209 9.28 6.82 2.76
C VAL A 209 8.13 7.80 2.57
N ASN A 210 8.41 8.89 1.86
CA ASN A 210 7.41 9.84 1.40
C ASN A 210 7.12 9.56 -0.08
N GLY A 211 5.88 9.72 -0.50
CA GLY A 211 5.50 9.56 -1.89
C GLY A 211 4.00 9.68 -2.12
N ALA A 212 3.63 9.75 -3.38
CA ALA A 212 2.25 9.73 -3.85
C ALA A 212 2.15 8.93 -5.15
N ALA A 213 1.00 8.30 -5.35
CA ALA A 213 0.63 7.66 -6.60
C ALA A 213 -0.81 8.03 -6.97
N ALA A 214 -1.07 8.16 -8.26
CA ALA A 214 -2.38 8.52 -8.78
C ALA A 214 -2.77 7.64 -9.97
N ALA A 215 -4.07 7.47 -10.16
CA ALA A 215 -4.64 6.81 -11.32
C ALA A 215 -5.90 7.53 -11.80
N ILE A 216 -6.10 7.59 -13.11
CA ILE A 216 -7.34 8.02 -13.73
C ILE A 216 -8.15 6.77 -14.10
N LEU A 217 -9.28 6.60 -13.44
CA LEU A 217 -10.28 5.61 -13.80
C LEU A 217 -11.30 6.23 -14.74
N THR A 218 -11.68 5.49 -15.80
CA THR A 218 -12.69 5.93 -16.75
C THR A 218 -13.68 4.80 -17.08
N ARG A 219 -14.89 5.17 -17.50
CA ARG A 219 -15.86 4.24 -18.08
C ARG A 219 -15.65 4.04 -19.59
N ASP A 220 -14.93 4.98 -20.21
CA ASP A 220 -14.59 4.89 -21.62
C ASP A 220 -13.52 3.79 -21.81
N LYS A 221 -13.60 3.08 -22.94
CA LYS A 221 -12.66 2.01 -23.24
C LYS A 221 -11.22 2.52 -23.27
N ALA A 222 -10.32 1.86 -22.53
CA ALA A 222 -8.88 2.08 -22.52
C ALA A 222 -8.14 0.73 -22.51
N ASP A 223 -6.83 0.77 -22.54
CA ASP A 223 -6.01 -0.44 -22.72
C ASP A 223 -6.01 -1.39 -21.51
N VAL A 224 -6.18 -0.85 -20.29
CA VAL A 224 -6.17 -1.62 -19.05
C VAL A 224 -7.57 -1.69 -18.47
N GLU A 225 -8.16 -2.88 -18.46
CA GLU A 225 -9.47 -3.14 -17.88
C GLU A 225 -9.35 -3.61 -16.43
N ILE A 226 -10.23 -3.09 -15.56
CA ILE A 226 -10.43 -3.61 -14.21
C ILE A 226 -11.50 -4.69 -14.27
N SER A 227 -11.11 -5.95 -14.23
CA SER A 227 -11.99 -7.11 -14.34
C SER A 227 -12.64 -7.50 -13.01
N GLY A 228 -11.91 -7.37 -11.88
CA GLY A 228 -12.41 -7.66 -10.54
C GLY A 228 -11.89 -6.69 -9.52
N SER A 229 -12.65 -6.46 -8.44
CA SER A 229 -12.24 -5.61 -7.32
C SER A 229 -13.05 -5.91 -6.07
N SER A 230 -12.37 -6.24 -4.98
CA SER A 230 -13.00 -6.59 -3.71
C SER A 230 -12.31 -5.90 -2.53
N LEU A 231 -13.02 -5.79 -1.43
CA LEU A 231 -12.55 -5.20 -0.18
C LEU A 231 -13.21 -5.91 1.00
N PHE A 232 -12.37 -6.46 1.87
CA PHE A 232 -12.78 -7.02 3.17
C PHE A 232 -11.92 -6.44 4.28
N VAL A 233 -12.44 -6.46 5.50
CA VAL A 233 -11.75 -5.98 6.69
C VAL A 233 -11.75 -7.11 7.71
N ASP A 234 -10.56 -7.39 8.28
CA ASP A 234 -10.37 -8.36 9.35
C ASP A 234 -10.29 -7.67 10.72
N ARG A 235 -10.00 -8.46 11.74
CA ARG A 235 -9.78 -7.99 13.10
C ARG A 235 -8.52 -7.14 13.19
N LEU A 236 -8.49 -6.24 14.17
CA LEU A 236 -7.31 -5.41 14.39
C LEU A 236 -6.21 -6.18 15.13
N SER A 237 -6.57 -6.90 16.19
CA SER A 237 -5.61 -7.55 17.07
C SER A 237 -5.19 -8.92 16.58
N ALA A 238 -3.88 -9.15 16.54
CA ALA A 238 -3.33 -10.46 16.20
C ALA A 238 -3.80 -11.57 17.17
N PHE A 239 -3.99 -11.27 18.46
CA PHE A 239 -4.46 -12.24 19.46
C PHE A 239 -5.93 -12.64 19.30
N GLU A 240 -6.74 -11.92 18.53
CA GLU A 240 -8.11 -12.30 18.20
C GLU A 240 -8.16 -13.29 17.01
N SER A 241 -7.06 -13.48 16.32
CA SER A 241 -6.96 -14.43 15.22
C SER A 241 -6.77 -15.84 15.76
N ASN A 242 -7.49 -16.81 15.19
CA ASN A 242 -7.28 -18.23 15.49
C ASN A 242 -6.00 -18.79 14.84
N ASP A 243 -5.52 -18.13 13.79
CA ASP A 243 -4.34 -18.52 13.03
C ASP A 243 -3.63 -17.24 12.54
N MET A 244 -2.44 -17.01 13.07
CA MET A 244 -1.61 -15.85 12.69
C MET A 244 -0.87 -16.04 11.37
N THR A 245 -1.00 -17.19 10.72
CA THR A 245 -0.30 -17.52 9.48
C THR A 245 -1.17 -17.38 8.24
N THR A 246 -2.31 -16.71 8.37
CA THR A 246 -3.26 -16.45 7.28
C THR A 246 -4.14 -15.25 7.62
N TRP A 247 -4.62 -14.54 6.60
CA TRP A 247 -5.57 -13.44 6.73
C TRP A 247 -6.84 -13.77 5.97
N ASP A 248 -7.93 -14.02 6.71
CA ASP A 248 -9.22 -14.40 6.14
C ASP A 248 -9.78 -13.30 5.21
N ALA A 249 -9.59 -12.03 5.56
CA ALA A 249 -9.99 -10.93 4.69
C ALA A 249 -9.27 -10.92 3.34
N THR A 250 -7.98 -11.30 3.29
CA THR A 250 -7.21 -11.41 2.04
C THR A 250 -7.76 -12.52 1.16
N LYS A 251 -8.03 -13.71 1.74
CA LYS A 251 -8.62 -14.83 0.99
C LYS A 251 -9.99 -14.48 0.43
N MET A 252 -10.87 -13.93 1.28
CA MET A 252 -12.23 -13.55 0.86
C MET A 252 -12.19 -12.48 -0.25
N ALA A 253 -11.28 -11.51 -0.14
CA ALA A 253 -11.12 -10.48 -1.15
C ALA A 253 -10.59 -11.06 -2.47
N ALA A 254 -9.64 -11.99 -2.41
CA ALA A 254 -9.09 -12.66 -3.58
C ALA A 254 -10.17 -13.52 -4.28
N GLU A 255 -10.88 -14.36 -3.53
CA GLU A 255 -11.96 -15.22 -4.05
C GLU A 255 -13.03 -14.40 -4.78
N GLU A 256 -13.54 -13.33 -4.15
CA GLU A 256 -14.55 -12.47 -4.76
C GLU A 256 -14.01 -11.74 -6.01
N ALA A 257 -12.76 -11.28 -5.98
CA ALA A 257 -12.16 -10.60 -7.13
C ALA A 257 -11.94 -11.57 -8.32
N TYR A 258 -11.49 -12.78 -8.05
CA TYR A 258 -11.33 -13.83 -9.08
C TYR A 258 -12.69 -14.25 -9.67
N GLU A 259 -13.73 -14.40 -8.82
CA GLU A 259 -15.08 -14.69 -9.28
C GLU A 259 -15.62 -13.57 -10.20
N GLN A 260 -15.45 -12.31 -9.79
CA GLN A 260 -15.87 -11.16 -10.61
C GLN A 260 -15.16 -11.12 -11.97
N ALA A 261 -13.87 -11.48 -11.99
CA ALA A 261 -13.05 -11.48 -13.20
C ALA A 261 -13.26 -12.74 -14.07
N GLY A 262 -13.84 -13.81 -13.51
CA GLY A 262 -14.00 -15.11 -14.19
C GLY A 262 -12.67 -15.83 -14.41
N ILE A 263 -11.69 -15.66 -13.53
CA ILE A 263 -10.34 -16.26 -13.59
C ILE A 263 -10.03 -17.02 -12.31
N SER A 264 -8.92 -17.75 -12.35
CA SER A 264 -8.33 -18.44 -11.21
C SER A 264 -6.95 -17.86 -10.85
N PRO A 265 -6.38 -18.16 -9.68
CA PRO A 265 -5.03 -17.73 -9.33
C PRO A 265 -3.96 -18.15 -10.36
N SER A 266 -4.16 -19.27 -11.06
CA SER A 266 -3.22 -19.77 -12.09
C SER A 266 -3.22 -18.93 -13.38
N ASP A 267 -4.17 -18.04 -13.56
CA ASP A 267 -4.27 -17.14 -14.71
C ASP A 267 -3.55 -15.80 -14.47
N ILE A 268 -2.96 -15.62 -13.28
CA ILE A 268 -2.24 -14.40 -12.90
C ILE A 268 -0.78 -14.51 -13.35
N ASP A 269 -0.35 -13.61 -14.21
CA ASP A 269 1.04 -13.53 -14.68
C ASP A 269 1.92 -12.65 -13.79
N ILE A 270 1.37 -11.57 -13.21
CA ILE A 270 2.08 -10.61 -12.37
C ILE A 270 1.22 -10.23 -11.17
N ALA A 271 1.83 -10.17 -9.98
CA ALA A 271 1.19 -9.70 -8.77
C ALA A 271 2.05 -8.64 -8.07
N GLU A 272 1.44 -7.52 -7.73
CA GLU A 272 2.00 -6.51 -6.83
C GLU A 272 1.38 -6.72 -5.45
N ILE A 273 2.21 -7.10 -4.49
CA ILE A 273 1.78 -7.52 -3.15
C ILE A 273 2.29 -6.51 -2.12
N HIS A 274 1.48 -6.23 -1.10
CA HIS A 274 1.93 -5.45 0.05
C HIS A 274 2.95 -6.24 0.86
N ASP A 275 4.19 -5.76 0.88
CA ASP A 275 5.34 -6.39 1.53
C ASP A 275 5.91 -5.54 2.68
N ALA A 276 5.05 -5.05 3.57
CA ALA A 276 5.50 -4.28 4.75
C ALA A 276 6.61 -5.03 5.52
N PHE A 277 6.52 -6.35 5.52
CA PHE A 277 7.52 -7.30 6.00
C PHE A 277 7.59 -8.50 5.07
N THR A 278 8.75 -9.15 4.99
CA THR A 278 8.93 -10.33 4.14
C THR A 278 8.00 -11.50 4.52
N SER A 279 7.61 -11.61 5.79
CA SER A 279 6.61 -12.58 6.26
C SER A 279 5.22 -12.31 5.68
N VAL A 280 4.84 -11.03 5.51
CA VAL A 280 3.54 -10.65 4.93
C VAL A 280 3.45 -11.12 3.49
N GLU A 281 4.51 -10.98 2.72
CA GLU A 281 4.54 -11.44 1.34
C GLU A 281 4.46 -12.96 1.23
N LEU A 282 5.18 -13.72 2.06
CA LEU A 282 5.12 -15.19 2.06
C LEU A 282 3.69 -15.69 2.33
N ILE A 283 3.02 -15.16 3.35
CA ILE A 283 1.64 -15.52 3.67
C ILE A 283 0.70 -15.12 2.53
N SER A 284 0.93 -13.95 1.92
CA SER A 284 0.10 -13.48 0.80
C SER A 284 0.17 -14.40 -0.41
N TYR A 285 1.28 -15.08 -0.67
CA TYR A 285 1.36 -16.05 -1.77
C TYR A 285 0.37 -17.21 -1.59
N GLU A 286 0.21 -17.70 -0.36
CA GLU A 286 -0.74 -18.78 -0.04
C GLU A 286 -2.18 -18.25 -0.03
N ASP A 287 -2.43 -17.12 0.64
CA ASP A 287 -3.77 -16.54 0.78
C ASP A 287 -4.37 -16.08 -0.55
N LEU A 288 -3.53 -15.66 -1.49
CA LEU A 288 -3.94 -15.32 -2.86
C LEU A 288 -4.02 -16.54 -3.79
N GLY A 289 -3.62 -17.72 -3.31
CA GLY A 289 -3.72 -18.98 -4.04
C GLY A 289 -2.61 -19.22 -5.06
N PHE A 290 -1.49 -18.51 -4.98
CA PHE A 290 -0.36 -18.69 -5.92
C PHE A 290 0.49 -19.93 -5.60
N CYS A 291 0.47 -20.39 -4.35
CA CYS A 291 1.11 -21.62 -3.88
C CYS A 291 0.29 -22.27 -2.75
N LYS A 292 0.73 -23.49 -2.34
CA LYS A 292 0.12 -24.27 -1.24
C LYS A 292 1.10 -24.39 -0.09
#